data_16746533f0e212c61dbef545d2bd9e0e
#
_entry.id   16746533f0e212c61dbef545d2bd9e0e
#
_cell.length_a   1.000
_cell.length_b   1.000
_cell.length_c   1.000
_cell.angle_alpha   90.00
_cell.angle_beta   90.00
_cell.angle_gamma   90.00
#
_symmetry.space_group_name_H-M   'P 1'
#
loop_
_entity.id
_entity.type
_entity.pdbx_description
1 polymer ?
#
loop_
_entity_poly.entity_id
_entity_poly.type
_entity_poly.pdbx_seq_one_letter_code
_entity_poly.pdbx_strand_id
1 'polypeptide(L)'
;MIQNLSLFTEKGIKINKKSVHDVVSRIIKSLDLEIFSLDINFVTEETITEINKRYLNHNYATDIISFNYSFESNNLDGEILICNAVALSNAARFNTTYEQELRRLIIHGILHLIGYDDSTDAQRKLMRAKENKILLKLNGIGRITIQ
;
A
#
# COMPACT_ATOMS: atom_id res chain seq x y z
N MET A 1 0.86 -19.14 -0.13
CA MET A 1 0.31 -17.77 0.01
C MET A 1 0.16 -17.43 1.48
N ILE A 2 0.24 -16.17 1.82
CA ILE A 2 0.13 -15.71 3.20
C ILE A 2 -1.31 -15.87 3.69
N GLN A 3 -1.45 -16.34 4.93
CA GLN A 3 -2.76 -16.39 5.58
C GLN A 3 -3.14 -15.01 6.12
N ASN A 4 -4.43 -14.78 6.29
CA ASN A 4 -5.00 -13.56 6.88
C ASN A 4 -4.76 -12.29 6.05
N LEU A 5 -4.35 -12.45 4.79
CA LEU A 5 -4.29 -11.38 3.82
C LEU A 5 -5.39 -11.57 2.79
N SER A 6 -6.25 -10.57 2.65
CA SER A 6 -7.33 -10.56 1.65
C SER A 6 -7.10 -9.43 0.67
N LEU A 7 -7.23 -9.73 -0.63
CA LEU A 7 -7.04 -8.77 -1.70
C LEU A 7 -8.33 -8.61 -2.49
N PHE A 8 -8.75 -7.37 -2.68
CA PHE A 8 -9.96 -7.04 -3.42
C PHE A 8 -9.63 -6.05 -4.53
N THR A 9 -10.25 -6.24 -5.69
CA THR A 9 -10.13 -5.30 -6.80
C THR A 9 -11.51 -4.90 -7.26
N GLU A 10 -11.74 -3.62 -7.46
CA GLU A 10 -12.95 -3.15 -8.09
C GLU A 10 -12.96 -3.52 -9.57
N LYS A 11 -14.15 -3.54 -10.15
CA LYS A 11 -14.35 -3.90 -11.56
C LYS A 11 -13.48 -3.05 -12.47
N GLY A 12 -12.78 -3.70 -13.39
CA GLY A 12 -11.91 -3.02 -14.35
C GLY A 12 -10.47 -2.86 -13.90
N ILE A 13 -10.17 -3.10 -12.63
CA ILE A 13 -8.80 -3.03 -12.11
C ILE A 13 -8.17 -4.41 -12.18
N LYS A 14 -7.04 -4.51 -12.88
CA LYS A 14 -6.34 -5.78 -13.10
C LYS A 14 -5.05 -5.83 -12.29
N ILE A 15 -4.97 -6.77 -11.38
CA ILE A 15 -3.84 -6.95 -10.49
C ILE A 15 -3.49 -8.44 -10.42
N ASN A 16 -2.21 -8.75 -10.47
CA ASN A 16 -1.73 -10.10 -10.22
C ASN A 16 -1.69 -10.32 -8.70
N LYS A 17 -2.73 -10.97 -8.18
CA LYS A 17 -2.89 -11.16 -6.73
C LYS A 17 -1.76 -12.00 -6.13
N LYS A 18 -1.26 -12.99 -6.85
CA LYS A 18 -0.13 -13.80 -6.38
C LYS A 18 1.10 -12.93 -6.15
N SER A 19 1.39 -12.00 -7.07
CA SER A 19 2.53 -11.10 -6.91
C SER A 19 2.35 -10.15 -5.73
N VAL A 20 1.13 -9.69 -5.48
CA VAL A 20 0.84 -8.87 -4.28
C VAL A 20 1.10 -9.69 -3.01
N HIS A 21 0.64 -10.95 -2.95
CA HIS A 21 0.95 -11.83 -1.82
C HIS A 21 2.45 -11.98 -1.62
N ASP A 22 3.21 -12.16 -2.70
CA ASP A 22 4.67 -12.30 -2.63
C ASP A 22 5.34 -11.03 -2.12
N VAL A 23 4.88 -9.86 -2.59
CA VAL A 23 5.38 -8.56 -2.13
C VAL A 23 5.11 -8.39 -0.64
N VAL A 24 3.88 -8.60 -0.20
CA VAL A 24 3.52 -8.46 1.22
C VAL A 24 4.30 -9.45 2.07
N SER A 25 4.45 -10.70 1.62
CA SER A 25 5.24 -11.72 2.32
C SER A 25 6.68 -11.24 2.55
N ARG A 26 7.30 -10.66 1.52
CA ARG A 26 8.67 -10.17 1.60
C ARG A 26 8.79 -8.98 2.57
N ILE A 27 7.81 -8.08 2.55
CA ILE A 27 7.76 -6.93 3.46
C ILE A 27 7.65 -7.41 4.91
N ILE A 28 6.70 -8.31 5.18
CA ILE A 28 6.44 -8.86 6.50
C ILE A 28 7.68 -9.54 7.08
N LYS A 29 8.33 -10.35 6.27
CA LYS A 29 9.57 -11.04 6.66
C LYS A 29 10.68 -10.04 6.96
N SER A 30 10.81 -9.02 6.12
CA SER A 30 11.82 -7.98 6.26
C SER A 30 11.65 -7.15 7.53
N LEU A 31 10.42 -6.97 7.99
CA LEU A 31 10.09 -6.14 9.16
C LEU A 31 9.77 -6.98 10.40
N ASP A 32 9.86 -8.29 10.30
CA ASP A 32 9.54 -9.23 11.39
C ASP A 32 8.13 -9.01 11.94
N LEU A 33 7.15 -9.00 11.04
CA LEU A 33 5.75 -8.75 11.38
C LEU A 33 4.92 -10.00 11.25
N GLU A 34 3.79 -10.02 11.95
CA GLU A 34 2.72 -11.00 11.78
C GLU A 34 1.46 -10.29 11.27
N ILE A 35 0.57 -11.04 10.65
CA ILE A 35 -0.72 -10.53 10.20
C ILE A 35 -1.83 -11.17 11.03
N PHE A 36 -2.55 -10.35 11.76
CA PHE A 36 -3.82 -10.75 12.36
C PHE A 36 -4.92 -10.73 11.30
N SER A 37 -5.09 -9.59 10.63
CA SER A 37 -6.04 -9.41 9.52
C SER A 37 -5.62 -8.19 8.71
N LEU A 38 -5.30 -8.39 7.44
CA LEU A 38 -4.93 -7.31 6.54
C LEU A 38 -5.73 -7.41 5.25
N ASP A 39 -6.46 -6.35 4.92
CA ASP A 39 -7.17 -6.21 3.66
C ASP A 39 -6.49 -5.14 2.81
N ILE A 40 -6.21 -5.48 1.56
CA ILE A 40 -5.73 -4.49 0.58
C ILE A 40 -6.76 -4.44 -0.55
N ASN A 41 -7.31 -3.26 -0.76
CA ASN A 41 -8.34 -2.99 -1.76
C ASN A 41 -7.78 -2.08 -2.83
N PHE A 42 -7.86 -2.51 -4.08
CA PHE A 42 -7.49 -1.68 -5.23
C PHE A 42 -8.78 -1.08 -5.79
N VAL A 43 -8.89 0.24 -5.70
CA VAL A 43 -10.16 0.95 -5.88
C VAL A 43 -10.05 2.04 -6.94
N THR A 44 -11.21 2.49 -7.43
CA THR A 44 -11.32 3.58 -8.39
C THR A 44 -11.18 4.94 -7.71
N GLU A 45 -10.99 5.99 -8.52
CA GLU A 45 -10.96 7.36 -8.02
C GLU A 45 -12.28 7.73 -7.33
N GLU A 46 -13.40 7.28 -7.87
CA GLU A 46 -14.73 7.54 -7.29
C GLU A 46 -14.83 6.96 -5.89
N THR A 47 -14.43 5.71 -5.73
CA THR A 47 -14.50 5.02 -4.44
C THR A 47 -13.58 5.66 -3.41
N ILE A 48 -12.33 5.95 -3.76
CA ILE A 48 -11.40 6.51 -2.79
C ILE A 48 -11.76 7.94 -2.41
N THR A 49 -12.32 8.71 -3.35
CA THR A 49 -12.81 10.06 -3.08
C THR A 49 -13.96 10.01 -2.08
N GLU A 50 -14.90 9.09 -2.27
CA GLU A 50 -16.04 8.92 -1.36
C GLU A 50 -15.59 8.53 0.05
N ILE A 51 -14.63 7.62 0.16
CA ILE A 51 -14.08 7.19 1.45
C ILE A 51 -13.31 8.33 2.11
N ASN A 52 -12.52 9.05 1.34
CA ASN A 52 -11.75 10.19 1.83
C ASN A 52 -12.68 11.28 2.37
N LYS A 53 -13.78 11.55 1.67
CA LYS A 53 -14.79 12.50 2.09
C LYS A 53 -15.50 12.06 3.37
N ARG A 54 -15.90 10.78 3.44
CA ARG A 54 -16.68 10.24 4.55
C ARG A 54 -15.90 10.16 5.85
N TYR A 55 -14.67 9.69 5.77
CA TYR A 55 -13.87 9.36 6.97
C TYR A 55 -12.78 10.38 7.28
N LEU A 56 -12.28 11.12 6.30
CA LEU A 56 -11.17 12.06 6.48
C LEU A 56 -11.56 13.51 6.18
N ASN A 57 -12.81 13.73 5.79
CA ASN A 57 -13.36 15.05 5.48
C ASN A 57 -12.61 15.79 4.35
N HIS A 58 -12.07 15.04 3.41
CA HIS A 58 -11.41 15.56 2.21
C HIS A 58 -12.21 15.14 0.98
N ASN A 59 -12.48 16.06 0.06
CA ASN A 59 -13.28 15.81 -1.14
C ASN A 59 -12.39 15.76 -2.39
N TYR A 60 -11.43 14.85 -2.37
CA TYR A 60 -10.54 14.61 -3.53
C TYR A 60 -10.01 13.18 -3.50
N ALA A 61 -9.55 12.71 -4.66
CA ALA A 61 -8.90 11.41 -4.77
C ALA A 61 -7.46 11.50 -4.23
N THR A 62 -7.07 10.49 -3.46
CA THR A 62 -5.69 10.31 -3.02
C THR A 62 -5.17 8.96 -3.53
N ASP A 63 -3.88 8.72 -3.42
CA ASP A 63 -3.29 7.46 -3.87
C ASP A 63 -3.53 6.31 -2.89
N ILE A 64 -3.58 6.60 -1.59
CA ILE A 64 -3.70 5.56 -0.57
C ILE A 64 -4.41 6.09 0.68
N ILE A 65 -5.19 5.21 1.29
CA ILE A 65 -5.76 5.43 2.63
C ILE A 65 -5.51 4.15 3.43
N SER A 66 -5.08 4.30 4.68
CA SER A 66 -4.90 3.15 5.58
C SER A 66 -5.66 3.35 6.88
N PHE A 67 -6.31 2.28 7.34
CA PHE A 67 -7.03 2.23 8.61
C PHE A 67 -6.37 1.20 9.51
N ASN A 68 -5.89 1.63 10.66
CA ASN A 68 -5.21 0.76 11.63
C ASN A 68 -6.19 0.39 12.75
N TYR A 69 -6.40 -0.90 12.94
CA TYR A 69 -7.29 -1.44 13.97
C TYR A 69 -6.50 -2.12 15.11
N SER A 70 -5.17 -2.18 14.99
CA SER A 70 -4.31 -2.85 15.97
C SER A 70 -3.80 -1.89 17.02
N PHE A 71 -3.61 -2.39 18.23
CA PHE A 71 -2.89 -1.71 19.30
C PHE A 71 -1.44 -2.19 19.40
N GLU A 72 -1.05 -3.18 18.60
CA GLU A 72 0.28 -3.79 18.62
C GLU A 72 1.02 -3.47 17.31
N SER A 73 2.27 -3.01 17.41
CA SER A 73 3.03 -2.57 16.24
C SER A 73 3.61 -3.71 15.40
N ASN A 74 3.64 -4.94 15.92
CA ASN A 74 4.20 -6.08 15.21
C ASN A 74 3.13 -7.05 14.68
N ASN A 75 1.86 -6.79 14.91
CA ASN A 75 0.75 -7.64 14.48
C ASN A 75 -0.24 -6.79 13.70
N LEU A 76 -0.23 -6.95 12.37
CA LEU A 76 -1.02 -6.10 11.48
C LEU A 76 -2.51 -6.46 11.56
N ASP A 77 -3.31 -5.47 11.88
CA ASP A 77 -4.76 -5.54 11.83
C ASP A 77 -5.25 -4.22 11.22
N GLY A 78 -5.56 -4.25 9.94
CA GLY A 78 -5.92 -3.04 9.25
C GLY A 78 -6.39 -3.25 7.83
N GLU A 79 -6.61 -2.12 7.19
CA GLU A 79 -7.11 -2.06 5.82
C GLU A 79 -6.35 -0.98 5.06
N ILE A 80 -5.92 -1.32 3.84
CA ILE A 80 -5.23 -0.40 2.94
C ILE A 80 -6.06 -0.30 1.66
N LEU A 81 -6.36 0.93 1.24
CA LEU A 81 -7.03 1.20 -0.03
C LEU A 81 -6.05 1.93 -0.94
N ILE A 82 -5.84 1.39 -2.12
CA ILE A 82 -4.93 1.96 -3.12
C ILE A 82 -5.74 2.35 -4.35
N CYS A 83 -5.60 3.60 -4.78
CA CYS A 83 -6.22 4.08 -6.02
C CYS A 83 -5.22 3.92 -7.17
N ASN A 84 -5.48 2.94 -8.03
CA ASN A 84 -4.58 2.62 -9.14
C ASN A 84 -4.44 3.78 -10.13
N ALA A 85 -5.52 4.51 -10.39
CA ALA A 85 -5.49 5.65 -11.32
C ALA A 85 -4.58 6.77 -10.81
N VAL A 86 -4.66 7.08 -9.51
CA VAL A 86 -3.77 8.09 -8.91
C VAL A 86 -2.33 7.58 -8.85
N ALA A 87 -2.12 6.29 -8.55
CA ALA A 87 -0.80 5.69 -8.57
C ALA A 87 -0.15 5.79 -9.95
N LEU A 88 -0.91 5.53 -11.01
CA LEU A 88 -0.42 5.65 -12.39
C LEU A 88 -0.02 7.10 -12.72
N SER A 89 -0.86 8.05 -12.32
CA SER A 89 -0.59 9.48 -12.50
C SER A 89 0.67 9.91 -11.74
N ASN A 90 0.82 9.46 -10.49
CA ASN A 90 1.99 9.75 -9.68
C ASN A 90 3.27 9.16 -10.29
N ALA A 91 3.20 7.96 -10.85
CA ALA A 91 4.34 7.33 -11.49
C ALA A 91 4.87 8.19 -12.64
N ALA A 92 3.97 8.69 -13.50
CA ALA A 92 4.34 9.58 -14.59
C ALA A 92 4.95 10.89 -14.07
N ARG A 93 4.34 11.46 -13.03
CA ARG A 93 4.73 12.75 -12.44
C ARG A 93 6.10 12.67 -11.77
N PHE A 94 6.42 11.56 -11.11
CA PHE A 94 7.68 11.37 -10.39
C PHE A 94 8.72 10.58 -11.18
N ASN A 95 8.48 10.36 -12.47
CA ASN A 95 9.41 9.70 -13.37
C ASN A 95 9.81 8.30 -12.90
N THR A 96 8.83 7.53 -12.46
CA THR A 96 8.98 6.12 -12.09
C THR A 96 7.96 5.28 -12.84
N THR A 97 7.98 3.97 -12.64
CA THR A 97 7.02 3.07 -13.29
C THR A 97 5.78 2.85 -12.42
N TYR A 98 4.68 2.51 -13.05
CA TYR A 98 3.45 2.13 -12.36
C TYR A 98 3.69 0.96 -11.40
N GLU A 99 4.48 -0.03 -11.84
CA GLU A 99 4.87 -1.18 -11.01
C GLU A 99 5.57 -0.75 -9.73
N GLN A 100 6.57 0.14 -9.85
CA GLN A 100 7.34 0.64 -8.71
C GLN A 100 6.45 1.46 -7.77
N GLU A 101 5.56 2.27 -8.33
CA GLU A 101 4.66 3.08 -7.50
C GLU A 101 3.68 2.21 -6.70
N LEU A 102 3.11 1.18 -7.31
CA LEU A 102 2.23 0.25 -6.58
C LEU A 102 2.99 -0.47 -5.45
N ARG A 103 4.20 -0.92 -5.71
CA ARG A 103 5.03 -1.56 -4.68
C ARG A 103 5.33 -0.58 -3.53
N ARG A 104 5.67 0.65 -3.86
CA ARG A 104 5.94 1.70 -2.88
C ARG A 104 4.71 1.98 -2.01
N LEU A 105 3.53 2.05 -2.61
CA LEU A 105 2.29 2.31 -1.87
C LEU A 105 1.94 1.17 -0.92
N ILE A 106 2.17 -0.08 -1.31
CA ILE A 106 1.96 -1.23 -0.41
C ILE A 106 2.90 -1.12 0.80
N ILE A 107 4.19 -0.83 0.55
CA ILE A 107 5.17 -0.63 1.63
C ILE A 107 4.73 0.52 2.54
N HIS A 108 4.37 1.64 1.95
CA HIS A 108 3.95 2.87 2.65
C HIS A 108 2.76 2.60 3.57
N GLY A 109 1.74 1.91 3.05
CA GLY A 109 0.56 1.55 3.84
C GLY A 109 0.90 0.65 5.03
N ILE A 110 1.74 -0.34 4.82
CA ILE A 110 2.18 -1.23 5.91
C ILE A 110 2.99 -0.46 6.94
N LEU A 111 3.89 0.43 6.51
CA LEU A 111 4.66 1.25 7.45
C LEU A 111 3.76 2.14 8.30
N HIS A 112 2.70 2.72 7.74
CA HIS A 112 1.71 3.46 8.52
C HIS A 112 1.04 2.57 9.57
N LEU A 113 0.71 1.34 9.22
CA LEU A 113 0.05 0.42 10.15
C LEU A 113 0.94 0.03 11.32
N ILE A 114 2.26 0.14 11.19
CA ILE A 114 3.20 -0.16 12.29
C ILE A 114 3.72 1.09 12.97
N GLY A 115 3.13 2.27 12.69
CA GLY A 115 3.37 3.48 13.45
C GLY A 115 4.25 4.53 12.80
N TYR A 116 4.76 4.30 11.59
CA TYR A 116 5.46 5.36 10.86
C TYR A 116 4.49 6.45 10.45
N ASP A 117 4.90 7.69 10.58
CA ASP A 117 4.08 8.85 10.22
C ASP A 117 4.78 9.67 9.13
N ASP A 118 4.04 10.56 8.48
CA ASP A 118 4.55 11.41 7.41
C ASP A 118 4.03 12.86 7.49
N SER A 119 3.72 13.32 8.70
CA SER A 119 3.18 14.66 8.93
C SER A 119 4.25 15.75 8.86
N THR A 120 5.50 15.42 9.20
CA THR A 120 6.61 16.38 9.20
C THR A 120 7.63 16.02 8.12
N ASP A 121 8.49 16.99 7.76
CA ASP A 121 9.57 16.75 6.80
C ASP A 121 10.51 15.65 7.26
N ALA A 122 10.87 15.64 8.55
CA ALA A 122 11.75 14.61 9.11
C ALA A 122 11.10 13.23 9.03
N GLN A 123 9.82 13.12 9.33
CA GLN A 123 9.07 11.87 9.24
C GLN A 123 8.97 11.39 7.79
N ARG A 124 8.71 12.29 6.84
CA ARG A 124 8.63 11.96 5.41
C ARG A 124 9.98 11.44 4.88
N LYS A 125 11.09 12.04 5.30
CA LYS A 125 12.43 11.58 4.90
C LYS A 125 12.73 10.20 5.47
N LEU A 126 12.40 9.95 6.73
CA LEU A 126 12.59 8.64 7.36
C LEU A 126 11.75 7.58 6.67
N MET A 127 10.48 7.88 6.40
CA MET A 127 9.56 6.99 5.69
C MET A 127 10.10 6.67 4.30
N ARG A 128 10.53 7.67 3.54
CA ARG A 128 11.08 7.50 2.19
C ARG A 128 12.33 6.63 2.19
N ALA A 129 13.22 6.85 3.14
CA ALA A 129 14.43 6.03 3.26
C ALA A 129 14.08 4.57 3.55
N LYS A 130 13.10 4.33 4.42
CA LYS A 130 12.64 2.98 4.74
C LYS A 130 11.97 2.31 3.54
N GLU A 131 11.12 3.04 2.81
CA GLU A 131 10.51 2.56 1.58
C GLU A 131 11.56 2.14 0.55
N ASN A 132 12.55 2.98 0.32
CA ASN A 132 13.61 2.70 -0.65
C ASN A 132 14.40 1.44 -0.28
N LYS A 133 14.68 1.26 0.99
CA LYS A 133 15.41 0.08 1.49
C LYS A 133 14.60 -1.19 1.27
N ILE A 134 13.30 -1.15 1.56
CA ILE A 134 12.41 -2.31 1.38
C ILE A 134 12.20 -2.61 -0.10
N LEU A 135 12.06 -1.58 -0.94
CA LEU A 135 11.91 -1.77 -2.40
C LEU A 135 13.04 -2.62 -2.97
N LEU A 136 14.27 -2.41 -2.52
CA LEU A 136 15.42 -3.21 -2.99
C LEU A 136 15.28 -4.70 -2.63
N LYS A 137 14.55 -5.02 -1.58
CA LYS A 137 14.34 -6.41 -1.15
C LYS A 137 13.25 -7.12 -1.95
N LEU A 138 12.53 -6.39 -2.81
CA LEU A 138 11.43 -6.97 -3.62
C LEU A 138 11.91 -7.50 -4.97
N ASN A 139 13.21 -7.51 -5.23
CA ASN A 139 13.77 -8.03 -6.47
C ASN A 139 13.42 -9.51 -6.64
N GLY A 140 13.15 -9.91 -7.89
CA GLY A 140 12.82 -11.27 -8.22
C GLY A 140 11.34 -11.63 -8.09
N ILE A 141 10.53 -10.76 -7.51
CA ILE A 141 9.08 -10.96 -7.42
C ILE A 141 8.43 -10.58 -8.76
N GLY A 142 7.46 -11.37 -9.21
CA GLY A 142 6.72 -11.10 -10.43
C GLY A 142 5.95 -9.79 -10.38
N ARG A 143 5.55 -9.30 -11.54
CA ARG A 143 4.88 -8.00 -11.65
C ARG A 143 3.49 -8.03 -11.04
N ILE A 144 3.14 -6.99 -10.31
CA ILE A 144 1.79 -6.74 -9.81
C ILE A 144 0.88 -6.31 -10.96
N THR A 145 1.40 -5.47 -11.87
CA THR A 145 0.62 -4.94 -12.98
C THR A 145 0.41 -5.99 -14.07
N ILE A 146 -0.80 -6.00 -14.61
CA ILE A 146 -1.18 -6.85 -15.75
C ILE A 146 -1.46 -5.94 -16.93
N GLN A 147 -0.85 -6.27 -18.07
CA GLN A 147 -1.06 -5.53 -19.31
C GLN A 147 -2.16 -6.15 -20.16
#